data_e506d8e2afbb308ddbce6baaaf2de0d6
#
_entry.id   e506d8e2afbb308ddbce6baaaf2de0d6
#
_cell.length_a   1.000
_cell.length_b   1.000
_cell.length_c   1.000
_cell.angle_alpha   90.00
_cell.angle_beta   90.00
_cell.angle_gamma   90.00
#
_symmetry.space_group_name_H-M   'P 1'
#
loop_
_entity.id
_entity.type
_entity.pdbx_description
1 polymer ?
#
loop_
_entity_poly.entity_id
_entity_poly.type
_entity_poly.pdbx_seq_one_letter_code
_entity_poly.pdbx_strand_id
1 'polypeptide(L)'
;PSPMKSILEVPTDVISQLTVTPEEYWSRVSDCVYAQILESAQDHPLVRIHQRFDLAGVEKVCQAYRLYEGQRGQEADYSVAQLCCALVVRYLNRWSFRKTCIEIRTNLLLRWFTGFRVNERTLSYVTLQRFEEWMLVHQPRLLFDDILSQIDQDFPEDAKQPQVGDTFALLARTAAQSRTQLLRNAGHKVIFYLQQVAPPGGTGLWMPPLADALFGPLAAPPEYWLNKEEREQLELHTAQAADALLQQVQAHLPPIDNLLTLEAAMLRRWLGILRKLLTDEFVIERNATGEASVVRHCTQEERGSFVLGSTVDPEATFRNHGKKSELGYNAQVAATDKFIREIFAATGATSDAAGVTALVANQLAQTGHAPPKLIYDRAAGLPKLFHEIDKASQGQTQLVARLIDHSKRSGCFGPTHFILNEDSSLTCPNGQVSNTFYRAHTADGYQYRFTAQQCRDCPLWQQCRRDKTPDPPQPISSEPIHAEPAATTHAAASHPVELAAASASGVAASKAKQPKAKQPKPPKVTQPKVGRRVVFISDYRDWQRRAILYTTTPDFKLDMAFRSSIERTIACLVRYNGARHASGYGLLHA
;
A
#
# COMPACT_ATOMS: atom_id res chain seq x y z
N PRO A 1 3.89 -43.97 -24.81
CA PRO A 1 2.72 -43.97 -23.96
C PRO A 1 1.53 -43.59 -24.81
N SER A 2 0.67 -44.56 -25.13
CA SER A 2 -0.59 -44.32 -25.82
C SER A 2 -1.42 -43.33 -25.02
N PRO A 3 -2.09 -42.34 -25.65
CA PRO A 3 -3.01 -41.49 -24.94
C PRO A 3 -4.08 -42.36 -24.32
N MET A 4 -4.26 -42.25 -22.99
CA MET A 4 -5.40 -42.85 -22.32
C MET A 4 -6.66 -42.35 -23.04
N LYS A 5 -7.37 -43.24 -23.73
CA LYS A 5 -8.69 -42.91 -24.26
C LYS A 5 -9.57 -42.46 -23.10
N SER A 6 -10.24 -41.36 -23.26
CA SER A 6 -11.18 -40.83 -22.27
C SER A 6 -12.17 -41.93 -21.93
N ILE A 7 -12.27 -42.32 -20.66
CA ILE A 7 -13.19 -43.35 -20.16
C ILE A 7 -14.67 -42.95 -20.42
N LEU A 8 -14.92 -41.75 -20.87
CA LEU A 8 -16.24 -41.14 -21.12
C LEU A 8 -16.58 -41.00 -22.62
N GLU A 9 -15.75 -41.53 -23.54
CA GLU A 9 -16.16 -41.61 -24.96
C GLU A 9 -17.19 -42.71 -25.17
N VAL A 10 -18.46 -42.33 -25.20
CA VAL A 10 -19.52 -43.23 -25.70
C VAL A 10 -19.28 -43.43 -27.19
N PRO A 11 -19.21 -44.66 -27.68
CA PRO A 11 -19.02 -44.94 -29.11
C PRO A 11 -20.06 -44.21 -29.95
N THR A 12 -19.62 -43.56 -31.02
CA THR A 12 -20.46 -42.70 -31.88
C THR A 12 -21.61 -43.47 -32.54
N ASP A 13 -21.42 -44.78 -32.75
CA ASP A 13 -22.43 -45.69 -33.27
C ASP A 13 -23.59 -45.96 -32.29
N VAL A 14 -23.32 -45.94 -30.97
CA VAL A 14 -24.37 -46.05 -29.94
C VAL A 14 -25.16 -44.76 -29.85
N ILE A 15 -24.50 -43.59 -29.98
CA ILE A 15 -25.16 -42.28 -29.94
C ILE A 15 -26.05 -42.07 -31.16
N SER A 16 -25.65 -42.57 -32.35
CA SER A 16 -26.45 -42.45 -33.56
C SER A 16 -27.75 -43.28 -33.56
N GLN A 17 -27.86 -44.25 -32.67
CA GLN A 17 -29.07 -45.05 -32.46
C GLN A 17 -30.05 -44.43 -31.44
N LEU A 18 -29.64 -43.37 -30.73
CA LEU A 18 -30.50 -42.65 -29.82
C LEU A 18 -31.35 -41.63 -30.61
N THR A 19 -32.62 -41.48 -30.25
CA THR A 19 -33.52 -40.44 -30.82
C THR A 19 -33.17 -39.03 -30.35
N VAL A 20 -32.06 -38.86 -29.65
CA VAL A 20 -31.54 -37.58 -29.13
C VAL A 20 -30.18 -37.26 -29.75
N THR A 21 -29.89 -35.98 -29.94
CA THR A 21 -28.58 -35.55 -30.42
C THR A 21 -27.49 -35.89 -29.40
N PRO A 22 -26.21 -36.07 -29.82
CA PRO A 22 -25.10 -36.24 -28.88
C PRO A 22 -25.03 -35.13 -27.82
N GLU A 23 -25.38 -33.93 -28.23
CA GLU A 23 -25.37 -32.77 -27.34
C GLU A 23 -26.44 -32.82 -26.26
N GLU A 24 -27.69 -33.21 -26.63
CA GLU A 24 -28.76 -33.43 -25.67
C GLU A 24 -28.48 -34.62 -24.74
N TYR A 25 -27.86 -35.68 -25.25
CA TYR A 25 -27.44 -36.82 -24.45
C TYR A 25 -26.47 -36.38 -23.33
N TRP A 26 -25.40 -35.70 -23.70
CA TRP A 26 -24.41 -35.23 -22.72
C TRP A 26 -24.95 -34.16 -21.78
N SER A 27 -25.89 -33.31 -22.20
CA SER A 27 -26.60 -32.41 -21.31
C SER A 27 -27.34 -33.17 -20.21
N ARG A 28 -28.18 -34.18 -20.60
CA ARG A 28 -28.93 -35.01 -19.64
C ARG A 28 -28.02 -35.81 -18.71
N VAL A 29 -26.91 -36.35 -19.21
CA VAL A 29 -25.91 -37.05 -18.39
C VAL A 29 -25.29 -36.06 -17.37
N SER A 30 -24.95 -34.85 -17.80
CA SER A 30 -24.40 -33.83 -16.91
C SER A 30 -25.40 -33.46 -15.82
N ASP A 31 -26.65 -33.24 -16.16
CA ASP A 31 -27.71 -32.91 -15.21
C ASP A 31 -27.89 -33.99 -14.14
N CYS A 32 -27.92 -35.28 -14.56
CA CYS A 32 -28.02 -36.40 -13.62
C CYS A 32 -26.81 -36.48 -12.68
N VAL A 33 -25.59 -36.38 -13.22
CA VAL A 33 -24.36 -36.47 -12.43
C VAL A 33 -24.28 -35.31 -11.44
N TYR A 34 -24.59 -34.10 -11.89
CA TYR A 34 -24.53 -32.92 -11.04
C TYR A 34 -25.63 -32.92 -9.98
N ALA A 35 -26.83 -33.39 -10.28
CA ALA A 35 -27.89 -33.56 -9.27
C ALA A 35 -27.41 -34.41 -8.09
N GLN A 36 -26.79 -35.57 -8.36
CA GLN A 36 -26.25 -36.45 -7.31
C GLN A 36 -25.14 -35.80 -6.46
N ILE A 37 -24.27 -35.00 -7.11
CA ILE A 37 -23.20 -34.27 -6.41
C ILE A 37 -23.80 -33.20 -5.51
N LEU A 38 -24.78 -32.46 -6.01
CA LEU A 38 -25.44 -31.38 -5.27
C LEU A 38 -26.22 -31.88 -4.06
N GLU A 39 -26.83 -33.05 -4.12
CA GLU A 39 -27.46 -33.71 -2.97
C GLU A 39 -26.48 -33.87 -1.79
N SER A 40 -25.25 -34.27 -2.10
CA SER A 40 -24.20 -34.48 -1.08
C SER A 40 -23.43 -33.24 -0.71
N ALA A 41 -23.48 -32.16 -1.50
CA ALA A 41 -22.69 -30.96 -1.36
C ALA A 41 -23.52 -29.68 -1.04
N GLN A 42 -24.76 -29.84 -0.53
CA GLN A 42 -25.69 -28.70 -0.27
C GLN A 42 -25.09 -27.59 0.58
N ASP A 43 -24.26 -27.94 1.56
CA ASP A 43 -23.59 -26.97 2.45
C ASP A 43 -22.26 -26.42 1.92
N HIS A 44 -21.83 -26.85 0.74
CA HIS A 44 -20.57 -26.39 0.18
C HIS A 44 -20.62 -24.90 -0.20
N PRO A 45 -19.59 -24.09 0.11
CA PRO A 45 -19.59 -22.66 -0.16
C PRO A 45 -19.91 -22.29 -1.62
N LEU A 46 -19.39 -23.04 -2.58
CA LEU A 46 -19.66 -22.79 -4.01
C LEU A 46 -21.14 -23.03 -4.39
N VAL A 47 -21.80 -24.00 -3.78
CA VAL A 47 -23.24 -24.24 -4.01
C VAL A 47 -24.04 -23.06 -3.47
N ARG A 48 -23.71 -22.58 -2.28
CA ARG A 48 -24.35 -21.40 -1.68
C ARG A 48 -24.10 -20.13 -2.50
N ILE A 49 -22.88 -19.95 -3.04
CA ILE A 49 -22.56 -18.82 -3.93
C ILE A 49 -23.42 -18.91 -5.19
N HIS A 50 -23.45 -20.06 -5.86
CA HIS A 50 -24.20 -20.26 -7.10
C HIS A 50 -25.72 -20.07 -6.92
N GLN A 51 -26.26 -20.42 -5.75
CA GLN A 51 -27.68 -20.21 -5.41
C GLN A 51 -28.03 -18.74 -5.16
N ARG A 52 -27.05 -17.92 -4.81
CA ARG A 52 -27.25 -16.53 -4.39
C ARG A 52 -26.88 -15.51 -5.46
N PHE A 53 -25.89 -15.81 -6.29
CA PHE A 53 -25.35 -14.85 -7.24
C PHE A 53 -25.46 -15.39 -8.68
N ASP A 54 -26.00 -14.55 -9.55
CA ASP A 54 -26.07 -14.77 -10.98
C ASP A 54 -24.98 -13.93 -11.68
N LEU A 55 -24.12 -14.59 -12.45
CA LEU A 55 -23.05 -13.94 -13.22
C LEU A 55 -23.44 -13.69 -14.69
N ALA A 56 -24.71 -13.89 -15.07
CA ALA A 56 -25.18 -13.64 -16.44
C ALA A 56 -25.05 -12.13 -16.84
N GLY A 57 -25.15 -11.24 -15.85
CA GLY A 57 -24.97 -9.78 -16.06
C GLY A 57 -23.57 -9.41 -16.52
N VAL A 58 -22.56 -10.16 -16.11
CA VAL A 58 -21.15 -9.94 -16.43
C VAL A 58 -20.87 -10.07 -17.94
N GLU A 59 -21.61 -10.90 -18.66
CA GLU A 59 -21.42 -11.07 -20.10
C GLU A 59 -21.69 -9.79 -20.90
N LYS A 60 -22.66 -8.97 -20.47
CA LYS A 60 -22.98 -7.69 -21.11
C LYS A 60 -21.83 -6.70 -20.95
N VAL A 61 -21.22 -6.65 -19.78
CA VAL A 61 -20.10 -5.76 -19.48
C VAL A 61 -18.83 -6.17 -20.22
N CYS A 62 -18.65 -7.46 -20.47
CA CYS A 62 -17.46 -8.02 -21.12
C CYS A 62 -17.59 -8.23 -22.64
N GLN A 63 -18.57 -7.59 -23.29
CA GLN A 63 -18.70 -7.67 -24.76
C GLN A 63 -17.42 -7.24 -25.49
N ALA A 64 -16.69 -6.25 -24.96
CA ALA A 64 -15.43 -5.77 -25.54
C ALA A 64 -14.33 -6.85 -25.53
N TYR A 65 -14.31 -7.77 -24.57
CA TYR A 65 -13.40 -8.90 -24.57
C TYR A 65 -13.66 -9.86 -25.73
N ARG A 66 -14.94 -10.18 -25.97
CA ARG A 66 -15.33 -11.01 -27.10
C ARG A 66 -15.00 -10.39 -28.46
N LEU A 67 -15.24 -9.08 -28.61
CA LEU A 67 -14.90 -8.35 -29.84
C LEU A 67 -13.39 -8.33 -30.11
N TYR A 68 -12.57 -8.27 -29.05
CA TYR A 68 -11.12 -8.32 -29.19
C TYR A 68 -10.62 -9.70 -29.65
N GLU A 69 -11.18 -10.81 -29.11
CA GLU A 69 -10.86 -12.16 -29.58
C GLU A 69 -11.48 -12.46 -30.96
N GLY A 70 -12.71 -12.02 -31.21
CA GLY A 70 -13.44 -12.22 -32.46
C GLY A 70 -12.83 -11.57 -33.70
N GLN A 71 -11.97 -10.55 -33.55
CA GLN A 71 -11.24 -9.95 -34.66
C GLN A 71 -10.26 -10.93 -35.35
N ARG A 72 -9.97 -12.09 -34.75
CA ARG A 72 -9.11 -13.13 -35.33
C ARG A 72 -9.86 -14.34 -35.89
N GLY A 73 -11.18 -14.25 -36.02
CA GLY A 73 -12.00 -15.21 -36.79
C GLY A 73 -12.27 -16.56 -36.09
N GLN A 74 -11.98 -16.72 -34.80
CA GLN A 74 -12.31 -17.91 -34.04
C GLN A 74 -13.35 -17.57 -32.97
N GLU A 75 -14.46 -18.33 -32.92
CA GLU A 75 -15.44 -18.20 -31.84
C GLU A 75 -14.77 -18.51 -30.51
N ALA A 76 -15.14 -17.76 -29.47
CA ALA A 76 -14.63 -18.02 -28.12
C ALA A 76 -15.17 -19.37 -27.62
N ASP A 77 -14.28 -20.31 -27.30
CA ASP A 77 -14.63 -21.64 -26.80
C ASP A 77 -15.36 -21.61 -25.44
N TYR A 78 -15.35 -20.45 -24.75
CA TYR A 78 -15.84 -20.29 -23.38
C TYR A 78 -16.64 -19.00 -23.19
N SER A 79 -17.70 -19.08 -22.37
CA SER A 79 -18.45 -17.88 -21.98
C SER A 79 -17.67 -17.05 -20.97
N VAL A 80 -17.94 -15.74 -20.92
CA VAL A 80 -17.33 -14.87 -19.90
C VAL A 80 -17.75 -15.29 -18.49
N ALA A 81 -18.99 -15.76 -18.31
CA ALA A 81 -19.48 -16.29 -17.03
C ALA A 81 -18.64 -17.49 -16.56
N GLN A 82 -18.30 -18.43 -17.47
CA GLN A 82 -17.41 -19.55 -17.15
C GLN A 82 -16.02 -19.08 -16.70
N LEU A 83 -15.47 -18.08 -17.36
CA LEU A 83 -14.17 -17.48 -17.00
C LEU A 83 -14.24 -16.79 -15.63
N CYS A 84 -15.29 -16.03 -15.35
CA CYS A 84 -15.53 -15.41 -14.05
C CYS A 84 -15.69 -16.43 -12.93
N CYS A 85 -16.49 -17.48 -13.13
CA CYS A 85 -16.62 -18.58 -12.17
C CYS A 85 -15.28 -19.26 -11.90
N ALA A 86 -14.45 -19.46 -12.92
CA ALA A 86 -13.11 -20.02 -12.76
C ALA A 86 -12.18 -19.11 -11.96
N LEU A 87 -12.29 -17.77 -12.13
CA LEU A 87 -11.57 -16.80 -11.29
C LEU A 87 -12.07 -16.82 -9.84
N VAL A 88 -13.38 -16.91 -9.61
CA VAL A 88 -13.94 -17.07 -8.25
C VAL A 88 -13.37 -18.32 -7.58
N VAL A 89 -13.32 -19.47 -8.27
CA VAL A 89 -12.69 -20.70 -7.77
C VAL A 89 -11.22 -20.46 -7.44
N ARG A 90 -10.50 -19.78 -8.32
CA ARG A 90 -9.08 -19.47 -8.14
C ARG A 90 -8.84 -18.63 -6.90
N TYR A 91 -9.59 -17.55 -6.72
CA TYR A 91 -9.41 -16.63 -5.59
C TYR A 91 -9.82 -17.26 -4.26
N LEU A 92 -10.94 -17.94 -4.19
CA LEU A 92 -11.40 -18.63 -2.98
C LEU A 92 -10.38 -19.66 -2.47
N ASN A 93 -9.73 -20.39 -3.40
CA ASN A 93 -8.77 -21.43 -3.05
C ASN A 93 -7.31 -20.97 -3.11
N ARG A 94 -7.01 -19.74 -3.54
CA ARG A 94 -5.66 -19.19 -3.73
C ARG A 94 -4.76 -20.07 -4.61
N TRP A 95 -5.34 -20.67 -5.63
CA TRP A 95 -4.62 -21.55 -6.53
C TRP A 95 -3.92 -20.78 -7.64
N SER A 96 -2.83 -21.36 -8.15
CA SER A 96 -2.26 -20.91 -9.42
C SER A 96 -3.20 -21.19 -10.58
N PHE A 97 -3.08 -20.47 -11.68
CA PHE A 97 -3.88 -20.73 -12.89
C PHE A 97 -3.84 -22.20 -13.33
N ARG A 98 -2.64 -22.80 -13.34
CA ARG A 98 -2.47 -24.22 -13.71
C ARG A 98 -3.24 -25.13 -12.76
N LYS A 99 -3.10 -24.93 -11.44
CA LYS A 99 -3.83 -25.75 -10.46
C LYS A 99 -5.33 -25.58 -10.60
N THR A 100 -5.82 -24.34 -10.75
CA THR A 100 -7.25 -24.06 -10.94
C THR A 100 -7.82 -24.84 -12.14
N CYS A 101 -7.15 -24.79 -13.30
CA CYS A 101 -7.61 -25.51 -14.48
C CYS A 101 -7.55 -27.04 -14.33
N ILE A 102 -6.55 -27.57 -13.62
CA ILE A 102 -6.47 -29.01 -13.31
C ILE A 102 -7.64 -29.40 -12.41
N GLU A 103 -7.88 -28.67 -11.34
CA GLU A 103 -8.96 -28.96 -10.39
C GLU A 103 -10.35 -28.86 -11.05
N ILE A 104 -10.60 -27.83 -11.86
CA ILE A 104 -11.85 -27.72 -12.64
C ILE A 104 -12.01 -28.91 -13.58
N ARG A 105 -10.93 -29.45 -14.14
CA ARG A 105 -10.98 -30.63 -15.03
C ARG A 105 -11.32 -31.90 -14.29
N THR A 106 -10.84 -32.08 -13.07
CA THR A 106 -10.88 -33.36 -12.33
C THR A 106 -11.97 -33.40 -11.24
N ASN A 107 -12.41 -32.24 -10.74
CA ASN A 107 -13.43 -32.16 -9.70
C ASN A 107 -14.79 -31.79 -10.31
N LEU A 108 -15.76 -32.66 -10.19
CA LEU A 108 -17.08 -32.49 -10.78
C LEU A 108 -17.89 -31.34 -10.17
N LEU A 109 -17.70 -31.03 -8.87
CA LEU A 109 -18.37 -29.89 -8.24
C LEU A 109 -17.82 -28.55 -8.77
N LEU A 110 -16.50 -28.45 -8.96
CA LEU A 110 -15.90 -27.27 -9.56
C LEU A 110 -16.28 -27.12 -11.04
N ARG A 111 -16.39 -28.25 -11.72
CA ARG A 111 -16.83 -28.31 -13.11
C ARG A 111 -18.28 -27.82 -13.27
N TRP A 112 -19.16 -28.28 -12.39
CA TRP A 112 -20.54 -27.79 -12.30
C TRP A 112 -20.59 -26.29 -12.01
N PHE A 113 -19.86 -25.82 -10.98
CA PHE A 113 -19.85 -24.40 -10.59
C PHE A 113 -19.38 -23.49 -11.72
N THR A 114 -18.45 -23.98 -12.54
CA THR A 114 -17.91 -23.22 -13.68
C THR A 114 -18.75 -23.38 -14.96
N GLY A 115 -19.86 -24.11 -14.92
CA GLY A 115 -20.79 -24.25 -16.04
C GLY A 115 -20.31 -25.16 -17.17
N PHE A 116 -19.33 -26.07 -16.93
CA PHE A 116 -18.90 -27.07 -17.92
C PHE A 116 -19.70 -28.33 -17.83
N ARG A 117 -20.08 -28.92 -18.98
CA ARG A 117 -20.66 -30.28 -19.03
C ARG A 117 -19.61 -31.33 -18.69
N VAL A 118 -20.04 -32.50 -18.27
CA VAL A 118 -19.15 -33.60 -17.83
C VAL A 118 -18.15 -34.03 -18.91
N ASN A 119 -18.56 -34.03 -20.19
CA ASN A 119 -17.71 -34.39 -21.33
C ASN A 119 -17.00 -33.21 -21.99
N GLU A 120 -17.29 -31.98 -21.59
CA GLU A 120 -16.79 -30.77 -22.26
C GLU A 120 -15.32 -30.53 -21.97
N ARG A 121 -14.59 -29.97 -22.92
CA ARG A 121 -13.20 -29.53 -22.71
C ARG A 121 -13.18 -28.30 -21.83
N THR A 122 -12.43 -28.37 -20.72
CA THR A 122 -12.26 -27.23 -19.82
C THR A 122 -11.17 -26.29 -20.29
N LEU A 123 -11.19 -25.05 -19.77
CA LEU A 123 -10.29 -23.97 -20.14
C LEU A 123 -8.80 -24.27 -19.87
N SER A 124 -7.93 -23.64 -20.67
CA SER A 124 -6.51 -23.65 -20.45
C SER A 124 -6.09 -22.57 -19.43
N TYR A 125 -4.96 -22.78 -18.74
CA TYR A 125 -4.45 -21.78 -17.81
C TYR A 125 -4.05 -20.47 -18.50
N VAL A 126 -3.64 -20.52 -19.77
CA VAL A 126 -3.30 -19.31 -20.55
C VAL A 126 -4.55 -18.49 -20.86
N THR A 127 -5.66 -19.16 -21.22
CA THR A 127 -6.94 -18.48 -21.46
C THR A 127 -7.43 -17.77 -20.20
N LEU A 128 -7.39 -18.45 -19.05
CA LEU A 128 -7.81 -17.85 -17.78
C LEU A 128 -6.91 -16.68 -17.36
N GLN A 129 -5.59 -16.80 -17.57
CA GLN A 129 -4.64 -15.73 -17.28
C GLN A 129 -4.88 -14.50 -18.16
N ARG A 130 -5.04 -14.68 -19.47
CA ARG A 130 -5.32 -13.58 -20.40
C ARG A 130 -6.62 -12.86 -20.07
N PHE A 131 -7.64 -13.60 -19.67
CA PHE A 131 -8.90 -13.00 -19.24
C PHE A 131 -8.73 -12.18 -17.98
N GLU A 132 -8.02 -12.68 -16.95
CA GLU A 132 -7.74 -11.93 -15.73
C GLU A 132 -6.95 -10.64 -16.03
N GLU A 133 -5.90 -10.72 -16.83
CA GLU A 133 -5.09 -9.56 -17.23
C GLU A 133 -5.95 -8.51 -17.96
N TRP A 134 -6.82 -8.94 -18.88
CA TRP A 134 -7.75 -8.05 -19.57
C TRP A 134 -8.75 -7.43 -18.58
N MET A 135 -9.35 -8.24 -17.71
CA MET A 135 -10.33 -7.79 -16.72
C MET A 135 -9.73 -6.74 -15.78
N LEU A 136 -8.55 -6.98 -15.26
CA LEU A 136 -7.87 -6.04 -14.35
C LEU A 136 -7.56 -4.70 -14.99
N VAL A 137 -7.28 -4.66 -16.29
CA VAL A 137 -7.00 -3.42 -17.02
C VAL A 137 -8.28 -2.66 -17.41
N HIS A 138 -9.31 -3.37 -17.87
CA HIS A 138 -10.50 -2.74 -18.47
C HIS A 138 -11.70 -2.70 -17.53
N GLN A 139 -11.83 -3.69 -16.62
CA GLN A 139 -12.95 -3.86 -15.71
C GLN A 139 -12.48 -4.36 -14.32
N PRO A 140 -11.58 -3.62 -13.63
CA PRO A 140 -10.94 -4.10 -12.40
C PRO A 140 -11.92 -4.40 -11.26
N ARG A 141 -13.10 -3.82 -11.31
CA ARG A 141 -14.15 -3.96 -10.29
C ARG A 141 -15.29 -4.90 -10.68
N LEU A 142 -15.22 -5.55 -11.86
CA LEU A 142 -16.31 -6.31 -12.46
C LEU A 142 -17.07 -7.22 -11.49
N LEU A 143 -16.35 -8.12 -10.84
CA LEU A 143 -16.96 -9.08 -9.91
C LEU A 143 -17.47 -8.40 -8.63
N PHE A 144 -16.74 -7.40 -8.13
CA PHE A 144 -17.13 -6.70 -6.91
C PHE A 144 -18.42 -5.90 -7.13
N ASP A 145 -18.48 -5.12 -8.20
CA ASP A 145 -19.63 -4.26 -8.48
C ASP A 145 -20.88 -5.08 -8.86
N ASP A 146 -20.72 -6.18 -9.61
CA ASP A 146 -21.82 -7.08 -9.96
C ASP A 146 -22.42 -7.75 -8.71
N ILE A 147 -21.58 -8.35 -7.86
CA ILE A 147 -22.01 -8.97 -6.61
C ILE A 147 -22.65 -7.94 -5.67
N LEU A 148 -22.06 -6.76 -5.54
CA LEU A 148 -22.59 -5.69 -4.69
C LEU A 148 -23.96 -5.21 -5.18
N SER A 149 -24.16 -5.10 -6.50
CA SER A 149 -25.46 -4.75 -7.09
C SER A 149 -26.55 -5.78 -6.74
N GLN A 150 -26.22 -7.06 -6.76
CA GLN A 150 -27.15 -8.12 -6.36
C GLN A 150 -27.46 -8.09 -4.85
N ILE A 151 -26.44 -7.82 -4.02
CA ILE A 151 -26.63 -7.60 -2.57
C ILE A 151 -27.57 -6.42 -2.32
N ASP A 152 -27.45 -5.34 -3.08
CA ASP A 152 -28.31 -4.16 -2.92
C ASP A 152 -29.76 -4.41 -3.35
N GLN A 153 -29.98 -5.33 -4.28
CA GLN A 153 -31.33 -5.78 -4.63
C GLN A 153 -31.97 -6.61 -3.51
N ASP A 154 -31.20 -7.53 -2.91
CA ASP A 154 -31.67 -8.40 -1.84
C ASP A 154 -31.76 -7.70 -0.48
N PHE A 155 -30.87 -6.74 -0.22
CA PHE A 155 -30.73 -6.03 1.04
C PHE A 155 -30.65 -4.50 0.86
N PRO A 156 -31.68 -3.84 0.30
CA PRO A 156 -31.63 -2.41 -0.06
C PRO A 156 -31.42 -1.48 1.14
N GLU A 157 -31.77 -1.93 2.34
CA GLU A 157 -31.57 -1.16 3.57
C GLU A 157 -30.12 -1.17 4.05
N ASP A 158 -29.29 -2.12 3.62
CA ASP A 158 -27.88 -2.19 4.01
C ASP A 158 -27.06 -1.03 3.41
N ALA A 159 -27.37 -0.63 2.19
CA ALA A 159 -26.72 0.50 1.54
C ALA A 159 -26.92 1.84 2.28
N LYS A 160 -28.01 1.95 3.05
CA LYS A 160 -28.38 3.13 3.84
C LYS A 160 -27.82 3.11 5.28
N GLN A 161 -27.10 2.05 5.65
CA GLN A 161 -26.53 1.94 7.00
C GLN A 161 -25.25 2.77 7.15
N PRO A 162 -24.91 3.20 8.37
CA PRO A 162 -23.58 3.70 8.68
C PRO A 162 -22.51 2.67 8.33
N GLN A 163 -21.40 3.14 7.81
CA GLN A 163 -20.25 2.29 7.46
C GLN A 163 -19.06 2.58 8.36
N VAL A 164 -18.27 1.56 8.58
CA VAL A 164 -16.98 1.67 9.26
C VAL A 164 -15.86 1.41 8.27
N GLY A 165 -14.86 2.27 8.26
CA GLY A 165 -13.67 2.10 7.44
C GLY A 165 -12.41 1.90 8.28
N ASP A 166 -11.47 1.12 7.75
CA ASP A 166 -10.14 0.93 8.32
C ASP A 166 -9.16 0.45 7.26
N THR A 167 -7.87 0.44 7.61
CA THR A 167 -6.77 0.02 6.74
C THR A 167 -6.12 -1.26 7.22
N PHE A 168 -5.59 -2.03 6.30
CA PHE A 168 -4.74 -3.17 6.61
C PHE A 168 -3.60 -3.33 5.61
N ALA A 169 -2.51 -3.99 6.05
CA ALA A 169 -1.39 -4.28 5.18
C ALA A 169 -1.71 -5.48 4.28
N LEU A 170 -1.56 -5.26 2.97
CA LEU A 170 -1.56 -6.30 1.96
C LEU A 170 -0.12 -6.51 1.50
N LEU A 171 0.50 -7.62 1.89
CA LEU A 171 1.90 -7.90 1.62
C LEU A 171 2.14 -8.15 0.14
N ALA A 172 3.22 -7.58 -0.40
CA ALA A 172 3.66 -7.88 -1.75
C ALA A 172 4.00 -9.36 -1.91
N ARG A 173 3.86 -9.88 -3.12
CA ARG A 173 4.24 -11.26 -3.46
C ARG A 173 5.74 -11.45 -3.68
N THR A 174 6.52 -10.45 -3.39
CA THR A 174 7.97 -10.42 -3.55
C THR A 174 8.66 -10.07 -2.24
N ALA A 175 9.88 -10.54 -2.06
CA ALA A 175 10.72 -10.13 -0.94
C ALA A 175 11.33 -8.75 -1.19
N ALA A 176 11.60 -8.01 -0.12
CA ALA A 176 12.39 -6.80 -0.19
C ALA A 176 13.82 -7.15 -0.62
N GLN A 177 14.38 -6.31 -1.49
CA GLN A 177 15.74 -6.44 -2.01
C GLN A 177 16.66 -5.40 -1.33
N SER A 178 17.95 -5.73 -1.18
CA SER A 178 18.95 -4.75 -0.77
C SER A 178 19.16 -3.69 -1.85
N ARG A 179 19.73 -2.53 -1.49
CA ARG A 179 20.03 -1.47 -2.45
C ARG A 179 20.93 -1.96 -3.58
N THR A 180 21.96 -2.71 -3.25
CA THR A 180 22.85 -3.32 -4.25
C THR A 180 22.11 -4.24 -5.20
N GLN A 181 21.22 -5.11 -4.67
CA GLN A 181 20.40 -5.99 -5.50
C GLN A 181 19.44 -5.22 -6.40
N LEU A 182 18.80 -4.16 -5.88
CA LEU A 182 17.92 -3.30 -6.66
C LEU A 182 18.67 -2.64 -7.83
N LEU A 183 19.84 -2.03 -7.56
CA LEU A 183 20.68 -1.38 -8.57
C LEU A 183 21.21 -2.39 -9.60
N ARG A 184 21.71 -3.54 -9.13
CA ARG A 184 22.22 -4.61 -9.98
C ARG A 184 21.13 -5.14 -10.91
N ASN A 185 19.97 -5.50 -10.37
CA ASN A 185 18.85 -6.01 -11.17
C ASN A 185 18.37 -4.99 -12.21
N ALA A 186 18.23 -3.72 -11.81
CA ALA A 186 17.81 -2.67 -12.71
C ALA A 186 18.86 -2.40 -13.79
N GLY A 187 20.15 -2.32 -13.42
CA GLY A 187 21.27 -2.11 -14.35
C GLY A 187 21.39 -3.21 -15.39
N HIS A 188 21.33 -4.48 -14.98
CA HIS A 188 21.32 -5.62 -15.91
C HIS A 188 20.16 -5.57 -16.90
N LYS A 189 18.97 -5.20 -16.44
CA LYS A 189 17.78 -5.07 -17.31
C LYS A 189 17.91 -3.90 -18.28
N VAL A 190 18.44 -2.77 -17.82
CA VAL A 190 18.72 -1.62 -18.70
C VAL A 190 19.66 -2.05 -19.82
N ILE A 191 20.79 -2.67 -19.50
CA ILE A 191 21.78 -3.12 -20.50
C ILE A 191 21.19 -4.17 -21.44
N PHE A 192 20.43 -5.13 -20.92
CA PHE A 192 19.74 -6.14 -21.74
C PHE A 192 18.84 -5.51 -22.80
N TYR A 193 17.98 -4.55 -22.41
CA TYR A 193 17.07 -3.90 -23.35
C TYR A 193 17.79 -2.90 -24.26
N LEU A 194 18.87 -2.26 -23.82
CA LEU A 194 19.74 -1.47 -24.68
C LEU A 194 20.30 -2.28 -25.85
N GLN A 195 20.75 -3.50 -25.58
CA GLN A 195 21.24 -4.43 -26.59
C GLN A 195 20.16 -4.86 -27.59
N GLN A 196 18.90 -4.91 -27.18
CA GLN A 196 17.77 -5.25 -28.05
C GLN A 196 17.31 -4.06 -28.92
N VAL A 197 17.42 -2.84 -28.40
CA VAL A 197 16.99 -1.61 -29.09
C VAL A 197 18.08 -1.06 -30.02
N ALA A 198 19.36 -1.34 -29.73
CA ALA A 198 20.46 -0.92 -30.60
C ALA A 198 20.37 -1.65 -31.94
N PRO A 199 20.35 -0.95 -33.12
CA PRO A 199 20.26 -1.60 -34.42
C PRO A 199 21.49 -2.47 -34.66
N PRO A 200 21.33 -3.72 -35.12
CA PRO A 200 22.46 -4.54 -35.52
C PRO A 200 23.20 -3.86 -36.69
N GLY A 201 24.45 -3.48 -36.47
CA GLY A 201 25.27 -2.78 -37.47
C GLY A 201 25.19 -1.25 -37.42
N GLY A 202 24.60 -0.66 -36.41
CA GLY A 202 24.62 0.78 -36.18
C GLY A 202 26.05 1.29 -36.03
N THR A 203 26.41 2.18 -36.92
CA THR A 203 27.70 2.85 -37.08
C THR A 203 28.37 3.17 -35.74
N GLY A 204 29.29 2.31 -35.36
CA GLY A 204 30.53 2.52 -34.62
C GLY A 204 30.57 3.33 -33.33
N LEU A 205 29.50 3.83 -32.76
CA LEU A 205 29.59 4.90 -31.78
C LEU A 205 29.43 4.48 -30.31
N TRP A 206 28.73 3.40 -30.02
CA TRP A 206 28.64 2.93 -28.65
C TRP A 206 28.14 1.49 -28.55
N MET A 207 28.95 0.63 -27.93
CA MET A 207 28.56 -0.72 -27.54
C MET A 207 28.17 -0.67 -26.07
N PRO A 208 26.95 -1.14 -25.70
CA PRO A 208 26.60 -1.24 -24.29
C PRO A 208 27.67 -2.06 -23.54
N PRO A 209 28.10 -1.60 -22.37
CA PRO A 209 29.05 -2.37 -21.57
C PRO A 209 28.45 -3.71 -21.17
N LEU A 210 29.30 -4.68 -20.83
CA LEU A 210 28.84 -5.94 -20.25
C LEU A 210 28.26 -5.66 -18.88
N ALA A 211 27.03 -6.13 -18.62
CA ALA A 211 26.33 -5.90 -17.35
C ALA A 211 27.12 -6.41 -16.14
N ASP A 212 27.76 -7.59 -16.29
CA ASP A 212 28.58 -8.19 -15.24
C ASP A 212 29.85 -7.38 -14.93
N ALA A 213 30.38 -6.64 -15.90
CA ALA A 213 31.54 -5.79 -15.69
C ALA A 213 31.22 -4.53 -14.88
N LEU A 214 29.98 -3.97 -15.04
CA LEU A 214 29.55 -2.77 -14.31
C LEU A 214 28.92 -3.08 -12.96
N PHE A 215 28.09 -4.13 -12.88
CA PHE A 215 27.24 -4.40 -11.72
C PHE A 215 27.60 -5.70 -10.99
N GLY A 216 28.55 -6.47 -11.52
CA GLY A 216 28.80 -7.84 -11.08
C GLY A 216 27.70 -8.81 -11.55
N PRO A 217 27.92 -10.13 -11.43
CA PRO A 217 26.97 -11.15 -11.86
C PRO A 217 25.68 -11.12 -11.04
N LEU A 218 24.52 -11.41 -11.67
CA LEU A 218 23.24 -11.52 -10.97
C LEU A 218 23.23 -12.58 -9.87
N ALA A 219 24.00 -13.67 -10.08
CA ALA A 219 24.20 -14.74 -9.11
C ALA A 219 25.32 -14.45 -8.08
N ALA A 220 25.70 -13.19 -7.87
CA ALA A 220 26.69 -12.84 -6.86
C ALA A 220 26.28 -13.37 -5.47
N PRO A 221 27.26 -13.76 -4.63
CA PRO A 221 26.97 -14.24 -3.29
C PRO A 221 26.21 -13.19 -2.48
N PRO A 222 25.36 -13.63 -1.54
CA PRO A 222 24.58 -12.73 -0.70
C PRO A 222 25.48 -11.75 0.07
N GLU A 223 25.07 -10.51 0.16
CA GLU A 223 25.80 -9.41 0.81
C GLU A 223 25.90 -9.55 2.35
N TYR A 224 25.20 -10.50 2.94
CA TYR A 224 25.23 -10.68 4.40
C TYR A 224 26.60 -11.17 4.94
N TRP A 225 27.48 -11.68 4.06
CA TRP A 225 28.86 -12.01 4.41
C TRP A 225 29.75 -10.79 4.59
N LEU A 226 29.36 -9.65 3.99
CA LEU A 226 30.14 -8.41 4.06
C LEU A 226 29.92 -7.71 5.41
N ASN A 227 30.98 -7.10 5.94
CA ASN A 227 30.83 -6.20 7.08
C ASN A 227 30.08 -4.91 6.65
N LYS A 228 29.83 -4.01 7.58
CA LYS A 228 29.03 -2.82 7.32
C LYS A 228 29.72 -1.88 6.32
N GLU A 229 31.00 -1.66 6.48
CA GLU A 229 31.82 -0.77 5.67
C GLU A 229 31.95 -1.30 4.23
N GLU A 230 32.23 -2.59 4.08
CA GLU A 230 32.31 -3.24 2.75
C GLU A 230 30.98 -3.18 2.01
N ARG A 231 29.87 -3.36 2.72
CA ARG A 231 28.53 -3.26 2.14
C ARG A 231 28.23 -1.84 1.67
N GLU A 232 28.54 -0.85 2.48
CA GLU A 232 28.37 0.55 2.14
C GLU A 232 29.22 0.95 0.93
N GLN A 233 30.47 0.51 0.88
CA GLN A 233 31.35 0.73 -0.29
C GLN A 233 30.79 0.08 -1.55
N LEU A 234 30.29 -1.16 -1.46
CA LEU A 234 29.68 -1.86 -2.60
C LEU A 234 28.42 -1.14 -3.09
N GLU A 235 27.56 -0.64 -2.17
CA GLU A 235 26.36 0.14 -2.51
C GLU A 235 26.74 1.42 -3.26
N LEU A 236 27.71 2.19 -2.76
CA LEU A 236 28.17 3.43 -3.39
C LEU A 236 28.83 3.18 -4.75
N HIS A 237 29.69 2.17 -4.86
CA HIS A 237 30.31 1.80 -6.14
C HIS A 237 29.26 1.38 -7.18
N THR A 238 28.26 0.59 -6.76
CA THR A 238 27.17 0.16 -7.65
C THR A 238 26.30 1.35 -8.08
N ALA A 239 26.08 2.32 -7.18
CA ALA A 239 25.37 3.55 -7.50
C ALA A 239 26.15 4.44 -8.50
N GLN A 240 27.47 4.54 -8.36
CA GLN A 240 28.33 5.25 -9.34
C GLN A 240 28.24 4.62 -10.72
N ALA A 241 28.32 3.28 -10.80
CA ALA A 241 28.18 2.56 -12.06
C ALA A 241 26.80 2.78 -12.71
N ALA A 242 25.74 2.81 -11.90
CA ALA A 242 24.38 3.08 -12.37
C ALA A 242 24.22 4.51 -12.89
N ASP A 243 24.79 5.50 -12.22
CA ASP A 243 24.78 6.89 -12.67
C ASP A 243 25.57 7.05 -13.98
N ALA A 244 26.77 6.49 -14.07
CA ALA A 244 27.58 6.52 -15.28
C ALA A 244 26.85 5.89 -16.48
N LEU A 245 26.14 4.76 -16.26
CA LEU A 245 25.31 4.13 -17.29
C LEU A 245 24.18 5.05 -17.75
N LEU A 246 23.44 5.70 -16.82
CA LEU A 246 22.37 6.62 -17.18
C LEU A 246 22.88 7.80 -18.00
N GLN A 247 24.05 8.34 -17.68
CA GLN A 247 24.66 9.44 -18.43
C GLN A 247 25.07 9.01 -19.84
N GLN A 248 25.70 7.85 -19.97
CA GLN A 248 26.06 7.29 -21.26
C GLN A 248 24.82 7.06 -22.13
N VAL A 249 23.75 6.52 -21.57
CA VAL A 249 22.47 6.33 -22.28
C VAL A 249 21.92 7.67 -22.76
N GLN A 250 21.93 8.70 -21.93
CA GLN A 250 21.45 10.03 -22.32
C GLN A 250 22.28 10.68 -23.43
N ALA A 251 23.60 10.47 -23.41
CA ALA A 251 24.52 11.08 -24.37
C ALA A 251 24.51 10.41 -25.75
N HIS A 252 24.23 9.11 -25.83
CA HIS A 252 24.48 8.30 -27.03
C HIS A 252 23.26 7.72 -27.71
N LEU A 253 22.08 7.77 -27.09
CA LEU A 253 20.85 7.26 -27.71
C LEU A 253 19.98 8.39 -28.27
N PRO A 254 19.45 8.21 -29.51
CA PRO A 254 18.36 9.07 -29.98
C PRO A 254 17.20 8.98 -28.98
N PRO A 255 16.30 9.96 -28.95
CA PRO A 255 15.18 9.96 -28.01
C PRO A 255 14.41 8.64 -28.10
N ILE A 256 14.61 7.78 -27.11
CA ILE A 256 13.95 6.46 -26.98
C ILE A 256 12.44 6.62 -26.99
N ASP A 257 11.96 7.82 -26.66
CA ASP A 257 10.55 8.20 -26.64
C ASP A 257 9.84 8.05 -28.00
N ASN A 258 10.58 8.14 -29.09
CA ASN A 258 10.06 7.97 -30.45
C ASN A 258 9.96 6.51 -30.92
N LEU A 259 10.50 5.57 -30.15
CA LEU A 259 10.48 4.15 -30.51
C LEU A 259 9.21 3.48 -29.94
N LEU A 260 8.37 2.93 -30.80
CA LEU A 260 7.11 2.29 -30.43
C LEU A 260 7.21 0.76 -30.23
N THR A 261 8.42 0.23 -30.06
CA THR A 261 8.63 -1.21 -29.84
C THR A 261 8.44 -1.58 -28.36
N LEU A 262 8.12 -2.85 -28.10
CA LEU A 262 7.97 -3.38 -26.74
C LEU A 262 9.30 -3.25 -25.96
N GLU A 263 10.41 -3.54 -26.63
CA GLU A 263 11.76 -3.45 -26.05
C GLU A 263 12.09 -2.02 -25.63
N ALA A 264 11.72 -1.03 -26.43
CA ALA A 264 11.90 0.38 -26.08
C ALA A 264 11.01 0.80 -24.91
N ALA A 265 9.77 0.31 -24.84
CA ALA A 265 8.88 0.54 -23.70
C ALA A 265 9.46 -0.07 -22.41
N MET A 266 9.99 -1.29 -22.49
CA MET A 266 10.65 -1.96 -21.37
C MET A 266 11.94 -1.23 -20.96
N LEU A 267 12.73 -0.75 -21.91
CA LEU A 267 13.91 0.05 -21.63
C LEU A 267 13.56 1.33 -20.86
N ARG A 268 12.54 2.09 -21.33
CA ARG A 268 12.05 3.29 -20.64
C ARG A 268 11.64 2.98 -19.20
N ARG A 269 10.90 1.89 -18.99
CA ARG A 269 10.49 1.43 -17.65
C ARG A 269 11.70 1.20 -16.75
N TRP A 270 12.70 0.44 -17.21
CA TRP A 270 13.89 0.11 -16.42
C TRP A 270 14.80 1.32 -16.17
N LEU A 271 14.92 2.23 -17.14
CA LEU A 271 15.59 3.50 -16.93
C LEU A 271 14.89 4.35 -15.88
N GLY A 272 13.55 4.37 -15.87
CA GLY A 272 12.76 5.04 -14.84
C GLY A 272 13.00 4.44 -13.44
N ILE A 273 13.04 3.12 -13.32
CA ILE A 273 13.35 2.42 -12.07
C ILE A 273 14.76 2.77 -11.59
N LEU A 274 15.75 2.73 -12.47
CA LEU A 274 17.15 3.02 -12.11
C LEU A 274 17.34 4.48 -11.67
N ARG A 275 16.71 5.44 -12.37
CA ARG A 275 16.69 6.87 -11.97
C ARG A 275 16.04 7.05 -10.60
N LYS A 276 14.89 6.41 -10.38
CA LYS A 276 14.18 6.49 -9.11
C LYS A 276 15.04 5.98 -7.96
N LEU A 277 15.71 4.83 -8.12
CA LEU A 277 16.61 4.27 -7.11
C LEU A 277 17.73 5.24 -6.75
N LEU A 278 18.37 5.84 -7.75
CA LEU A 278 19.44 6.81 -7.50
C LEU A 278 18.92 8.07 -6.81
N THR A 279 17.78 8.59 -7.22
CA THR A 279 17.20 9.81 -6.63
C THR A 279 16.71 9.60 -5.20
N ASP A 280 16.10 8.45 -4.90
CA ASP A 280 15.49 8.18 -3.59
C ASP A 280 16.51 7.77 -2.53
N GLU A 281 17.61 7.12 -2.94
CA GLU A 281 18.54 6.48 -2.01
C GLU A 281 19.92 7.14 -1.93
N PHE A 282 20.28 7.94 -2.94
CA PHE A 282 21.64 8.51 -3.06
C PHE A 282 21.62 9.99 -3.41
N VAL A 283 22.57 10.72 -2.84
CA VAL A 283 22.90 12.08 -3.26
C VAL A 283 24.17 12.01 -4.12
N ILE A 284 24.09 12.54 -5.34
CA ILE A 284 25.18 12.52 -6.32
C ILE A 284 25.57 13.98 -6.59
N GLU A 285 26.73 14.38 -6.10
CA GLU A 285 27.32 15.70 -6.39
C GLU A 285 28.19 15.59 -7.64
N ARG A 286 28.10 16.59 -8.52
CA ARG A 286 28.80 16.57 -9.81
C ARG A 286 29.89 17.64 -9.86
N ASN A 287 30.99 17.30 -10.53
CA ASN A 287 32.04 18.27 -10.84
C ASN A 287 31.62 19.17 -12.02
N ALA A 288 32.50 20.13 -12.38
CA ALA A 288 32.24 21.03 -13.50
C ALA A 288 32.13 20.34 -14.86
N THR A 289 32.64 19.11 -14.99
CA THR A 289 32.54 18.27 -16.19
C THR A 289 31.28 17.41 -16.23
N GLY A 290 30.43 17.48 -15.16
CA GLY A 290 29.19 16.71 -15.05
C GLY A 290 29.38 15.27 -14.52
N GLU A 291 30.58 14.85 -14.21
CA GLU A 291 30.86 13.53 -13.63
C GLU A 291 30.57 13.53 -12.13
N ALA A 292 30.16 12.36 -11.60
CA ALA A 292 29.93 12.18 -10.18
C ALA A 292 31.23 12.35 -9.40
N SER A 293 31.33 13.43 -8.60
CA SER A 293 32.47 13.73 -7.74
C SER A 293 32.33 13.10 -6.37
N VAL A 294 31.11 13.06 -5.83
CA VAL A 294 30.78 12.47 -4.54
C VAL A 294 29.47 11.70 -4.69
N VAL A 295 29.43 10.49 -4.19
CA VAL A 295 28.20 9.70 -4.04
C VAL A 295 28.07 9.33 -2.57
N ARG A 296 26.94 9.63 -1.95
CA ARG A 296 26.62 9.28 -0.57
C ARG A 296 25.16 8.82 -0.44
N HIS A 297 24.86 8.11 0.61
CA HIS A 297 23.48 7.79 0.92
C HIS A 297 22.67 9.05 1.31
N CYS A 298 21.39 9.06 0.92
CA CYS A 298 20.43 10.03 1.45
C CYS A 298 20.29 9.87 2.96
N THR A 299 20.23 10.98 3.67
CA THR A 299 19.81 11.01 5.08
C THR A 299 18.32 10.67 5.18
N GLN A 300 17.84 10.36 6.39
CA GLN A 300 16.41 10.05 6.59
C GLN A 300 15.49 11.20 6.19
N GLU A 301 15.95 12.44 6.30
CA GLU A 301 15.19 13.65 5.91
C GLU A 301 15.15 13.85 4.38
N GLU A 302 16.23 13.48 3.69
CA GLU A 302 16.33 13.55 2.22
C GLU A 302 15.59 12.41 1.53
N ARG A 303 15.48 11.28 2.21
CA ARG A 303 14.86 10.06 1.69
C ARG A 303 13.34 10.17 1.74
N GLY A 304 12.67 10.05 0.60
CA GLY A 304 11.20 10.04 0.52
C GLY A 304 10.57 8.80 1.17
N SER A 305 9.26 8.82 1.34
CA SER A 305 8.50 7.68 1.89
C SER A 305 8.24 6.58 0.86
N PHE A 306 8.21 6.92 -0.44
CA PHE A 306 7.85 6.01 -1.53
C PHE A 306 9.07 5.32 -2.14
N VAL A 307 9.98 4.83 -1.31
CA VAL A 307 11.18 4.14 -1.77
C VAL A 307 10.86 2.76 -2.35
N LEU A 308 11.61 2.40 -3.37
CA LEU A 308 11.46 1.11 -4.05
C LEU A 308 11.95 -0.03 -3.14
N GLY A 309 11.12 -1.05 -2.95
CA GLY A 309 11.46 -2.24 -2.16
C GLY A 309 11.82 -3.47 -3.01
N SER A 310 11.37 -3.52 -4.27
CA SER A 310 11.62 -4.63 -5.19
C SER A 310 11.57 -4.17 -6.65
N THR A 311 12.46 -4.70 -7.48
CA THR A 311 12.42 -4.48 -8.94
C THR A 311 11.38 -5.35 -9.63
N VAL A 312 10.92 -6.42 -8.99
CA VAL A 312 9.87 -7.31 -9.50
C VAL A 312 8.51 -6.64 -9.36
N ASP A 313 8.31 -5.93 -8.25
CA ASP A 313 7.08 -5.22 -7.93
C ASP A 313 7.41 -3.76 -7.51
N PRO A 314 7.63 -2.87 -8.50
CA PRO A 314 8.04 -1.49 -8.23
C PRO A 314 6.97 -0.62 -7.58
N GLU A 315 5.70 -1.02 -7.61
CA GLU A 315 4.58 -0.30 -7.00
C GLU A 315 4.39 -0.65 -5.53
N ALA A 316 4.94 -1.79 -5.09
CA ALA A 316 4.98 -2.14 -3.68
C ALA A 316 6.00 -1.25 -2.94
N THR A 317 5.55 -0.60 -1.88
CA THR A 317 6.38 0.24 -1.03
C THR A 317 6.28 -0.18 0.43
N PHE A 318 7.10 0.40 1.31
CA PHE A 318 7.11 0.01 2.72
C PHE A 318 6.00 0.71 3.50
N ARG A 319 5.12 -0.09 4.09
CA ARG A 319 4.18 0.36 5.12
C ARG A 319 4.82 0.24 6.49
N ASN A 320 4.98 1.38 7.17
CA ASN A 320 5.57 1.44 8.50
C ASN A 320 4.46 1.52 9.55
N HIS A 321 4.38 0.54 10.44
CA HIS A 321 3.47 0.53 11.58
C HIS A 321 4.22 0.22 12.87
N GLY A 322 4.45 1.25 13.68
CA GLY A 322 5.28 1.16 14.87
C GLY A 322 6.72 0.77 14.52
N LYS A 323 7.17 -0.40 15.01
CA LYS A 323 8.51 -0.95 14.75
C LYS A 323 8.56 -1.89 13.53
N LYS A 324 7.41 -2.20 12.93
CA LYS A 324 7.32 -3.11 11.78
C LYS A 324 7.32 -2.31 10.49
N SER A 325 8.08 -2.78 9.51
CA SER A 325 8.10 -2.29 8.15
C SER A 325 7.80 -3.46 7.22
N GLU A 326 6.71 -3.40 6.49
CA GLU A 326 6.22 -4.46 5.61
C GLU A 326 6.17 -3.94 4.17
N LEU A 327 6.79 -4.69 3.24
CA LEU A 327 6.73 -4.37 1.81
C LEU A 327 5.38 -4.80 1.24
N GLY A 328 4.67 -3.89 0.59
CA GLY A 328 3.38 -4.19 -0.01
C GLY A 328 2.53 -2.96 -0.28
N TYR A 329 1.25 -3.11 0.02
CA TYR A 329 0.20 -2.16 -0.28
C TYR A 329 -0.58 -1.82 0.99
N ASN A 330 -1.22 -0.66 0.98
CA ASN A 330 -2.16 -0.22 1.99
C ASN A 330 -3.58 -0.40 1.45
N ALA A 331 -4.26 -1.45 1.90
CA ALA A 331 -5.64 -1.72 1.55
C ALA A 331 -6.57 -1.06 2.56
N GLN A 332 -7.64 -0.45 2.08
CA GLN A 332 -8.68 0.19 2.87
C GLN A 332 -10.01 -0.47 2.54
N VAL A 333 -10.84 -0.66 3.53
CA VAL A 333 -12.15 -1.27 3.38
C VAL A 333 -13.19 -0.43 4.12
N ALA A 334 -14.37 -0.26 3.51
CA ALA A 334 -15.56 0.26 4.17
C ALA A 334 -16.63 -0.83 4.20
N ALA A 335 -17.23 -1.05 5.35
CA ALA A 335 -18.23 -2.10 5.56
C ALA A 335 -19.35 -1.63 6.49
N THR A 336 -20.55 -2.18 6.28
CA THR A 336 -21.62 -2.20 7.28
C THR A 336 -21.32 -3.29 8.32
N ASP A 337 -22.27 -3.62 9.16
CA ASP A 337 -22.16 -4.79 10.06
C ASP A 337 -22.25 -6.13 9.29
N LYS A 338 -22.77 -6.14 8.06
CA LYS A 338 -23.05 -7.34 7.27
C LYS A 338 -22.16 -7.48 6.04
N PHE A 339 -21.99 -6.39 5.27
CA PHE A 339 -21.37 -6.46 3.95
C PHE A 339 -20.24 -5.45 3.80
N ILE A 340 -19.22 -5.85 3.02
CA ILE A 340 -18.20 -4.93 2.51
C ILE A 340 -18.82 -4.09 1.41
N ARG A 341 -18.72 -2.77 1.54
CA ARG A 341 -19.36 -1.81 0.63
C ARG A 341 -18.37 -1.20 -0.35
N GLU A 342 -17.10 -1.09 0.03
CA GLU A 342 -16.06 -0.53 -0.82
C GLU A 342 -14.68 -1.03 -0.39
N ILE A 343 -13.80 -1.17 -1.37
CA ILE A 343 -12.38 -1.51 -1.18
C ILE A 343 -11.54 -0.54 -2.01
N PHE A 344 -10.46 -0.07 -1.43
CA PHE A 344 -9.46 0.76 -2.10
C PHE A 344 -8.06 0.25 -1.74
N ALA A 345 -7.17 0.17 -2.73
CA ALA A 345 -5.78 -0.19 -2.52
C ALA A 345 -4.85 0.91 -3.02
N ALA A 346 -3.80 1.16 -2.27
CA ALA A 346 -2.73 2.09 -2.62
C ALA A 346 -1.36 1.48 -2.28
N THR A 347 -0.28 2.11 -2.71
CA THR A 347 1.07 1.67 -2.34
C THR A 347 1.28 1.74 -0.83
N GLY A 348 2.12 0.90 -0.26
CA GLY A 348 2.27 0.74 1.20
C GLY A 348 2.64 2.01 1.96
N ALA A 349 3.42 2.90 1.34
CA ALA A 349 3.81 4.19 1.94
C ALA A 349 2.68 5.24 1.97
N THR A 350 1.55 4.97 1.30
CA THR A 350 0.39 5.87 1.30
C THR A 350 -0.21 5.95 2.70
N SER A 351 -0.52 7.16 3.15
CA SER A 351 -1.12 7.37 4.48
C SER A 351 -2.52 6.75 4.57
N ASP A 352 -2.90 6.31 5.75
CA ASP A 352 -4.22 5.71 6.00
C ASP A 352 -5.39 6.67 5.72
N ALA A 353 -5.14 7.98 5.70
CA ALA A 353 -6.14 8.99 5.36
C ALA A 353 -6.38 9.16 3.84
N ALA A 354 -5.41 8.76 2.99
CA ALA A 354 -5.41 9.14 1.58
C ALA A 354 -6.53 8.49 0.74
N GLY A 355 -6.97 7.29 1.10
CA GLY A 355 -8.02 6.57 0.37
C GLY A 355 -9.45 6.80 0.90
N VAL A 356 -9.60 7.48 2.03
CA VAL A 356 -10.91 7.62 2.68
C VAL A 356 -11.93 8.33 1.79
N THR A 357 -11.50 9.36 1.07
CA THR A 357 -12.35 10.07 0.09
C THR A 357 -12.76 9.16 -1.07
N ALA A 358 -11.85 8.30 -1.53
CA ALA A 358 -12.15 7.34 -2.60
C ALA A 358 -13.22 6.31 -2.19
N LEU A 359 -13.21 5.85 -0.93
CA LEU A 359 -14.22 4.92 -0.42
C LEU A 359 -15.65 5.47 -0.56
N VAL A 360 -15.84 6.79 -0.42
CA VAL A 360 -17.14 7.43 -0.54
C VAL A 360 -17.45 7.80 -2.00
N ALA A 361 -16.47 8.39 -2.69
CA ALA A 361 -16.65 8.83 -4.08
C ALA A 361 -16.97 7.67 -5.02
N ASN A 362 -16.30 6.52 -4.86
CA ASN A 362 -16.55 5.34 -5.67
C ASN A 362 -17.96 4.79 -5.45
N GLN A 363 -18.42 4.70 -4.19
CA GLN A 363 -19.79 4.25 -3.91
C GLN A 363 -20.82 5.16 -4.55
N LEU A 364 -20.66 6.49 -4.40
CA LEU A 364 -21.58 7.45 -5.03
C LEU A 364 -21.58 7.31 -6.57
N ALA A 365 -20.41 7.15 -7.18
CA ALA A 365 -20.30 7.00 -8.63
C ALA A 365 -20.95 5.71 -9.15
N GLN A 366 -20.87 4.61 -8.40
CA GLN A 366 -21.38 3.30 -8.80
C GLN A 366 -22.86 3.11 -8.51
N THR A 367 -23.32 3.57 -7.35
CA THR A 367 -24.70 3.29 -6.87
C THR A 367 -25.61 4.53 -6.87
N GLY A 368 -25.07 5.72 -7.10
CA GLY A 368 -25.78 6.98 -6.93
C GLY A 368 -26.00 7.39 -5.46
N HIS A 369 -25.53 6.59 -4.51
CA HIS A 369 -25.70 6.80 -3.08
C HIS A 369 -24.38 6.70 -2.34
N ALA A 370 -24.19 7.59 -1.37
CA ALA A 370 -23.07 7.53 -0.43
C ALA A 370 -23.60 7.14 0.97
N PRO A 371 -22.79 6.52 1.84
CA PRO A 371 -23.22 6.15 3.18
C PRO A 371 -23.59 7.40 3.99
N PRO A 372 -24.62 7.34 4.86
CA PRO A 372 -25.00 8.49 5.69
C PRO A 372 -23.90 8.87 6.70
N LYS A 373 -23.13 7.89 7.17
CA LYS A 373 -21.94 8.09 8.01
C LYS A 373 -20.81 7.17 7.56
N LEU A 374 -19.60 7.71 7.54
CA LEU A 374 -18.37 6.93 7.46
C LEU A 374 -17.59 7.10 8.76
N ILE A 375 -17.51 6.04 9.55
CA ILE A 375 -16.82 6.02 10.84
C ILE A 375 -15.40 5.50 10.63
N TYR A 376 -14.42 6.28 11.05
CA TYR A 376 -13.01 5.95 10.80
C TYR A 376 -12.17 6.15 12.07
N ASP A 377 -10.95 5.65 12.04
CA ASP A 377 -10.01 5.85 13.12
C ASP A 377 -9.47 7.31 13.16
N ARG A 378 -8.53 7.55 14.07
CA ARG A 378 -7.94 8.88 14.24
C ARG A 378 -7.13 9.35 13.02
N ALA A 379 -6.68 8.47 12.14
CA ALA A 379 -5.93 8.84 10.95
C ALA A 379 -6.75 9.73 10.01
N ALA A 380 -8.07 9.51 9.96
CA ALA A 380 -9.00 10.34 9.21
C ALA A 380 -9.40 11.66 9.91
N GLY A 381 -8.93 11.90 11.13
CA GLY A 381 -9.28 13.07 11.93
C GLY A 381 -8.61 14.38 11.48
N LEU A 382 -8.56 14.64 10.19
CA LEU A 382 -7.98 15.83 9.57
C LEU A 382 -9.09 16.79 9.14
N PRO A 383 -9.08 18.08 9.54
CA PRO A 383 -10.12 19.05 9.16
C PRO A 383 -10.37 19.13 7.66
N LYS A 384 -9.34 19.04 6.84
CA LYS A 384 -9.43 19.00 5.39
C LYS A 384 -10.24 17.80 4.89
N LEU A 385 -10.02 16.63 5.48
CA LEU A 385 -10.70 15.40 5.06
C LEU A 385 -12.22 15.43 5.33
N PHE A 386 -12.66 16.06 6.40
CA PHE A 386 -14.10 16.28 6.64
C PHE A 386 -14.74 17.09 5.51
N HIS A 387 -14.05 18.15 5.05
CA HIS A 387 -14.50 18.94 3.90
C HIS A 387 -14.49 18.12 2.60
N GLU A 388 -13.42 17.38 2.34
CA GLU A 388 -13.28 16.57 1.12
C GLU A 388 -14.34 15.48 1.04
N ILE A 389 -14.68 14.83 2.14
CA ILE A 389 -15.75 13.82 2.19
C ILE A 389 -17.12 14.45 1.95
N ASP A 390 -17.43 15.56 2.57
CA ASP A 390 -18.69 16.28 2.34
C ASP A 390 -18.84 16.65 0.85
N LYS A 391 -17.77 17.19 0.26
CA LYS A 391 -17.74 17.54 -1.16
C LYS A 391 -17.87 16.31 -2.06
N ALA A 392 -17.13 15.23 -1.78
CA ALA A 392 -17.13 14.01 -2.58
C ALA A 392 -18.46 13.26 -2.50
N SER A 393 -19.14 13.33 -1.37
CA SER A 393 -20.46 12.72 -1.14
C SER A 393 -21.62 13.64 -1.52
N GLN A 394 -21.36 14.85 -2.02
CA GLN A 394 -22.39 15.88 -2.26
C GLN A 394 -23.25 16.17 -1.02
N GLY A 395 -22.64 16.16 0.17
CA GLY A 395 -23.30 16.40 1.44
C GLY A 395 -24.05 15.20 2.01
N GLN A 396 -23.98 14.02 1.39
CA GLN A 396 -24.70 12.82 1.88
C GLN A 396 -24.00 12.13 3.06
N THR A 397 -22.66 12.26 3.17
CA THR A 397 -21.87 11.52 4.15
C THR A 397 -21.31 12.40 5.25
N GLN A 398 -21.60 12.06 6.50
CA GLN A 398 -20.90 12.60 7.66
C GLN A 398 -19.67 11.73 7.98
N LEU A 399 -18.46 12.31 7.88
CA LEU A 399 -17.25 11.66 8.41
C LEU A 399 -17.26 11.72 9.94
N VAL A 400 -17.07 10.57 10.59
CA VAL A 400 -16.97 10.44 12.05
C VAL A 400 -15.58 9.93 12.41
N ALA A 401 -14.72 10.80 12.92
CA ALA A 401 -13.37 10.45 13.34
C ALA A 401 -12.93 11.36 14.51
N ARG A 402 -11.99 10.85 15.33
CA ARG A 402 -11.37 11.65 16.39
C ARG A 402 -10.36 12.61 15.77
N LEU A 403 -10.54 13.90 15.98
CA LEU A 403 -9.60 14.90 15.50
C LEU A 403 -8.18 14.68 16.03
N ILE A 404 -7.20 14.95 15.18
CA ILE A 404 -5.79 15.02 15.55
C ILE A 404 -5.57 16.36 16.24
N ASP A 405 -5.60 16.36 17.56
CA ASP A 405 -5.37 17.56 18.37
C ASP A 405 -3.95 17.56 18.96
N HIS A 406 -3.10 18.36 18.37
CA HIS A 406 -1.72 18.54 18.84
C HIS A 406 -1.65 19.39 20.14
N SER A 407 -2.68 20.17 20.46
CA SER A 407 -2.68 21.04 21.65
C SER A 407 -2.75 20.22 22.94
N LYS A 408 -3.50 19.10 22.96
CA LYS A 408 -3.55 18.18 24.11
C LYS A 408 -2.19 17.56 24.43
N ARG A 409 -1.36 17.37 23.44
CA ARG A 409 -0.02 16.78 23.59
C ARG A 409 0.98 17.78 24.12
N SER A 410 0.79 19.07 23.83
CA SER A 410 1.68 20.17 24.26
C SER A 410 1.27 20.82 25.58
N GLY A 411 0.04 20.64 26.03
CA GLY A 411 -0.54 21.34 27.17
C GLY A 411 -0.71 22.87 26.94
N CYS A 412 -0.53 23.33 25.69
CA CYS A 412 -0.63 24.73 25.34
C CYS A 412 -1.91 25.02 24.54
N PHE A 413 -2.36 26.27 24.52
CA PHE A 413 -3.49 26.69 23.71
C PHE A 413 -3.28 26.36 22.24
N GLY A 414 -4.18 25.58 21.67
CA GLY A 414 -4.27 25.27 20.25
C GLY A 414 -5.10 26.31 19.48
N PRO A 415 -5.19 26.19 18.14
CA PRO A 415 -5.93 27.12 17.28
C PRO A 415 -7.41 27.29 17.69
N THR A 416 -8.02 26.29 18.31
CA THR A 416 -9.43 26.31 18.75
C THR A 416 -9.71 27.24 19.92
N HIS A 417 -8.68 27.64 20.68
CA HIS A 417 -8.79 28.58 21.79
C HIS A 417 -8.77 30.06 21.34
N PHE A 418 -8.47 30.30 20.06
CA PHE A 418 -8.43 31.63 19.47
C PHE A 418 -9.72 31.90 18.71
N ILE A 419 -10.22 33.13 18.74
CA ILE A 419 -11.46 33.55 18.09
C ILE A 419 -11.09 34.28 16.79
N LEU A 420 -11.54 33.74 15.66
CA LEU A 420 -11.47 34.42 14.37
C LEU A 420 -12.68 35.34 14.28
N ASN A 421 -12.43 36.65 14.15
CA ASN A 421 -13.45 37.68 14.06
C ASN A 421 -13.96 37.81 12.60
N GLU A 422 -15.09 38.49 12.41
CA GLU A 422 -15.68 38.74 11.09
C GLU A 422 -14.78 39.58 10.18
N ASP A 423 -14.00 40.51 10.76
CA ASP A 423 -13.02 41.34 10.08
C ASP A 423 -11.71 40.60 9.72
N SER A 424 -11.69 39.28 9.84
CA SER A 424 -10.53 38.41 9.63
C SER A 424 -9.37 38.65 10.63
N SER A 425 -9.58 39.38 11.72
CA SER A 425 -8.63 39.44 12.81
C SER A 425 -8.72 38.25 13.74
N LEU A 426 -7.66 37.96 14.52
CA LEU A 426 -7.64 36.82 15.44
C LEU A 426 -7.47 37.31 16.89
N THR A 427 -8.43 36.99 17.76
CA THR A 427 -8.39 37.30 19.19
C THR A 427 -7.82 36.12 19.98
N CYS A 428 -6.80 36.37 20.81
CA CYS A 428 -6.22 35.34 21.69
C CYS A 428 -7.03 35.16 22.98
N PRO A 429 -6.81 34.07 23.76
CA PRO A 429 -7.52 33.83 25.03
C PRO A 429 -7.38 34.96 26.09
N ASN A 430 -6.38 35.81 25.98
CA ASN A 430 -6.19 37.00 26.83
C ASN A 430 -6.77 38.27 26.20
N GLY A 431 -7.63 38.19 25.19
CA GLY A 431 -8.29 39.34 24.58
C GLY A 431 -7.44 40.19 23.64
N GLN A 432 -6.17 39.83 23.38
CA GLN A 432 -5.33 40.56 22.41
C GLN A 432 -5.73 40.20 20.99
N VAL A 433 -5.79 41.21 20.10
CA VAL A 433 -6.19 41.06 18.70
C VAL A 433 -4.98 41.14 17.77
N SER A 434 -4.87 40.22 16.85
CA SER A 434 -3.87 40.23 15.77
C SER A 434 -4.54 40.47 14.43
N ASN A 435 -4.14 41.57 13.75
CA ASN A 435 -4.55 41.91 12.39
C ASN A 435 -3.45 41.54 11.36
N THR A 436 -2.33 40.95 11.85
CA THR A 436 -1.23 40.56 10.98
C THR A 436 -1.29 39.08 10.68
N PHE A 437 -1.62 38.78 9.45
CA PHE A 437 -1.65 37.40 8.97
C PHE A 437 -1.11 37.26 7.54
N TYR A 438 -0.69 36.07 7.19
CA TYR A 438 -0.22 35.73 5.83
C TYR A 438 -0.60 34.29 5.48
N ARG A 439 -0.77 34.03 4.19
CA ARG A 439 -1.06 32.69 3.68
C ARG A 439 0.10 31.75 4.01
N ALA A 440 -0.19 30.57 4.56
CA ALA A 440 0.82 29.55 4.77
C ALA A 440 1.24 28.92 3.44
N HIS A 441 2.57 28.72 3.24
CA HIS A 441 3.09 28.12 2.00
C HIS A 441 2.90 26.60 1.93
N THR A 442 2.86 25.92 3.08
CA THR A 442 2.86 24.47 3.19
C THR A 442 1.54 23.86 3.67
N ALA A 443 0.53 24.70 3.96
CA ALA A 443 -0.74 24.24 4.49
C ALA A 443 -1.89 25.17 4.09
N ASP A 444 -3.09 24.61 3.94
CA ASP A 444 -4.31 25.37 3.59
C ASP A 444 -4.81 26.17 4.78
N GLY A 445 -4.41 27.46 4.84
CA GLY A 445 -4.79 28.35 5.93
C GLY A 445 -3.89 29.56 6.07
N TYR A 446 -4.09 30.28 7.16
CA TYR A 446 -3.39 31.52 7.47
C TYR A 446 -2.61 31.43 8.78
N GLN A 447 -1.45 32.03 8.81
CA GLN A 447 -0.64 32.20 10.01
C GLN A 447 -0.83 33.60 10.56
N TYR A 448 -1.37 33.70 11.78
CA TYR A 448 -1.55 34.95 12.52
C TYR A 448 -0.38 35.16 13.45
N ARG A 449 0.12 36.42 13.51
CA ARG A 449 1.27 36.79 14.33
C ARG A 449 0.85 37.75 15.44
N PHE A 450 1.06 37.36 16.68
CA PHE A 450 1.01 38.24 17.85
C PHE A 450 2.41 38.76 18.12
N THR A 451 2.54 40.07 18.33
CA THR A 451 3.81 40.73 18.59
C THR A 451 4.36 40.38 19.98
N ALA A 452 5.66 40.55 20.17
CA ALA A 452 6.28 40.38 21.49
C ALA A 452 5.72 41.35 22.53
N GLN A 453 5.28 42.56 22.11
CA GLN A 453 4.67 43.55 22.97
C GLN A 453 3.31 43.08 23.49
N GLN A 454 2.46 42.52 22.63
CA GLN A 454 1.15 41.98 23.02
C GLN A 454 1.26 40.79 23.99
N CYS A 455 2.38 40.07 23.95
CA CYS A 455 2.59 38.85 24.73
C CYS A 455 3.45 39.10 26.01
N ARG A 456 4.05 40.31 26.20
CA ARG A 456 5.08 40.56 27.22
C ARG A 456 4.57 40.30 28.63
N ASP A 457 3.39 40.81 28.96
CA ASP A 457 2.83 40.78 30.32
C ASP A 457 1.57 39.88 30.36
N CYS A 458 1.50 38.89 29.49
CA CYS A 458 0.35 38.02 29.37
C CYS A 458 0.33 36.98 30.52
N PRO A 459 -0.70 36.98 31.39
CA PRO A 459 -0.81 36.01 32.49
C PRO A 459 -0.96 34.57 32.01
N LEU A 460 -1.39 34.38 30.76
CA LEU A 460 -1.60 33.06 30.14
C LEU A 460 -0.39 32.62 29.31
N TRP A 461 0.75 33.31 29.42
CA TRP A 461 1.93 33.01 28.59
C TRP A 461 2.39 31.57 28.67
N GLN A 462 2.49 30.99 29.85
CA GLN A 462 2.92 29.60 30.06
C GLN A 462 1.96 28.58 29.46
N GLN A 463 0.67 28.89 29.44
CA GLN A 463 -0.35 28.05 28.79
C GLN A 463 -0.39 28.27 27.27
N CYS A 464 0.15 29.39 26.78
CA CYS A 464 0.16 29.73 25.37
C CYS A 464 1.38 29.18 24.63
N ARG A 465 2.52 29.06 25.31
CA ARG A 465 3.79 28.67 24.70
C ARG A 465 4.64 27.84 25.67
N ARG A 466 5.15 26.72 25.21
CA ARG A 466 6.21 25.99 25.91
C ARG A 466 7.52 26.73 25.70
N ASP A 467 8.10 27.26 26.75
CA ASP A 467 9.52 27.62 26.74
C ASP A 467 10.33 26.34 26.63
N LYS A 468 11.31 26.31 25.73
CA LYS A 468 12.24 25.19 25.56
C LYS A 468 13.30 25.12 26.69
N THR A 469 12.99 25.55 27.87
CA THR A 469 13.84 25.28 29.05
C THR A 469 13.54 23.83 29.48
N PRO A 470 14.54 22.94 29.47
CA PRO A 470 14.33 21.62 30.06
C PRO A 470 13.98 21.83 31.54
N ASP A 471 12.95 21.13 32.00
CA ASP A 471 12.64 21.06 33.42
C ASP A 471 13.91 20.68 34.19
N PRO A 472 14.24 21.37 35.30
CA PRO A 472 15.32 20.91 36.15
C PRO A 472 15.01 19.44 36.56
N PRO A 473 16.01 18.57 36.61
CA PRO A 473 15.79 17.18 36.96
C PRO A 473 15.11 17.16 38.34
N GLN A 474 13.91 16.55 38.38
CA GLN A 474 13.19 16.33 39.62
C GLN A 474 14.09 15.46 40.51
N PRO A 475 14.30 15.80 41.80
CA PRO A 475 15.03 14.94 42.71
C PRO A 475 14.31 13.61 42.75
N ILE A 476 15.07 12.53 42.48
CA ILE A 476 14.60 11.17 42.57
C ILE A 476 14.25 10.96 44.07
N SER A 477 12.95 10.91 44.37
CA SER A 477 12.49 10.50 45.69
C SER A 477 12.81 9.00 45.86
N SER A 478 13.80 8.73 46.66
CA SER A 478 14.12 7.38 47.15
C SER A 478 13.08 6.95 48.17
N GLU A 479 11.97 6.38 47.70
CA GLU A 479 11.12 5.55 48.56
C GLU A 479 11.44 4.07 48.30
N PRO A 480 11.67 3.28 49.36
CA PRO A 480 12.01 1.88 49.20
C PRO A 480 10.76 1.08 48.85
N ILE A 481 10.80 0.42 47.69
CA ILE A 481 9.77 -0.57 47.31
C ILE A 481 9.98 -1.81 48.17
N HIS A 482 9.05 -2.07 49.08
CA HIS A 482 8.92 -3.34 49.79
C HIS A 482 8.60 -4.45 48.77
N ALA A 483 9.52 -5.39 48.68
CA ALA A 483 9.33 -6.66 47.98
C ALA A 483 8.59 -7.63 48.90
N GLU A 484 7.44 -8.15 48.44
CA GLU A 484 6.91 -9.43 48.93
C GLU A 484 7.11 -10.54 47.91
N PRO A 485 7.40 -11.76 48.36
CA PRO A 485 7.85 -12.84 47.49
C PRO A 485 6.67 -13.74 47.08
N ALA A 486 6.60 -14.12 45.82
CA ALA A 486 5.84 -15.31 45.43
C ALA A 486 6.74 -16.31 44.72
N ALA A 487 6.69 -17.48 45.25
CA ALA A 487 7.52 -18.66 45.08
C ALA A 487 7.26 -19.44 43.78
N THR A 488 8.34 -20.17 43.44
CA THR A 488 8.40 -21.56 42.88
C THR A 488 7.92 -21.75 41.43
N THR A 489 8.55 -22.50 40.57
CA THR A 489 9.59 -23.55 40.50
C THR A 489 9.88 -23.91 39.06
N HIS A 490 11.01 -24.25 38.63
CA HIS A 490 11.73 -25.43 38.11
C HIS A 490 12.88 -24.98 37.21
N ALA A 491 13.99 -25.22 37.58
CA ALA A 491 15.14 -26.11 37.43
C ALA A 491 15.41 -26.65 36.01
N ALA A 492 16.61 -26.34 35.50
CA ALA A 492 17.70 -27.20 35.09
C ALA A 492 18.72 -26.36 34.30
N ALA A 493 19.89 -26.17 34.87
CA ALA A 493 21.16 -26.86 34.69
C ALA A 493 21.77 -26.62 33.32
N SER A 494 22.90 -26.10 33.12
CA SER A 494 24.30 -26.08 33.52
C SER A 494 25.12 -25.91 32.23
N HIS A 495 26.24 -25.34 32.07
CA HIS A 495 27.49 -25.19 32.74
C HIS A 495 28.31 -24.03 32.11
N PRO A 496 29.33 -23.51 32.79
CA PRO A 496 30.18 -22.44 32.29
C PRO A 496 31.45 -22.98 31.60
N VAL A 497 32.02 -22.21 30.70
CA VAL A 497 33.43 -22.36 30.29
C VAL A 497 34.14 -21.03 30.47
N GLU A 498 35.00 -21.01 31.48
CA GLU A 498 36.14 -20.10 31.61
C GLU A 498 37.21 -20.43 30.58
N LEU A 499 38.02 -19.45 30.26
CA LEU A 499 39.46 -19.41 30.05
C LEU A 499 39.80 -18.31 29.06
N ALA A 500 40.74 -17.46 29.17
CA ALA A 500 41.88 -17.18 30.02
C ALA A 500 42.57 -15.98 29.35
N ALA A 501 43.19 -15.21 30.16
CA ALA A 501 43.99 -14.05 29.80
C ALA A 501 45.34 -14.42 29.16
N ALA A 502 45.88 -13.53 28.29
CA ALA A 502 47.31 -13.25 28.16
C ALA A 502 47.47 -11.94 27.38
N SER A 503 47.85 -10.87 27.98
CA SER A 503 49.17 -10.25 28.20
C SER A 503 49.82 -9.71 26.93
N ALA A 504 49.84 -8.41 26.88
CA ALA A 504 51.01 -7.47 27.01
C ALA A 504 51.78 -7.12 25.72
N SER A 505 51.84 -5.89 25.49
CA SER A 505 53.01 -4.98 25.36
C SER A 505 53.06 -4.19 24.04
N GLY A 506 53.34 -2.88 24.21
CA GLY A 506 53.82 -2.07 23.10
C GLY A 506 53.50 -0.57 23.26
N VAL A 507 54.29 0.12 24.03
CA VAL A 507 54.33 1.56 24.25
C VAL A 507 54.69 2.33 22.97
N ALA A 508 53.93 3.38 22.65
CA ALA A 508 54.49 4.56 21.97
C ALA A 508 53.75 5.82 22.42
N ALA A 509 54.43 6.66 23.11
CA ALA A 509 53.97 7.97 23.59
C ALA A 509 53.92 8.98 22.47
N SER A 510 52.79 9.66 22.26
CA SER A 510 52.72 10.91 21.52
C SER A 510 52.16 12.00 22.41
N LYS A 511 52.90 13.10 22.49
CA LYS A 511 52.71 14.28 23.34
C LYS A 511 51.38 14.96 23.09
N ALA A 512 50.50 14.93 24.09
CA ALA A 512 49.28 15.76 24.12
C ALA A 512 49.62 17.20 24.50
N LYS A 513 49.24 18.16 23.65
CA LYS A 513 49.24 19.60 23.98
C LYS A 513 48.06 19.88 24.93
N GLN A 514 48.37 20.40 26.10
CA GLN A 514 47.36 20.85 27.08
C GLN A 514 46.54 22.00 26.49
N PRO A 515 45.19 21.99 26.55
CA PRO A 515 44.36 23.14 26.22
C PRO A 515 44.38 24.14 27.38
N LYS A 516 44.69 25.40 27.09
CA LYS A 516 44.61 26.52 28.02
C LYS A 516 43.17 26.67 28.52
N ALA A 517 42.98 26.58 29.83
CA ALA A 517 41.73 26.83 30.52
C ALA A 517 41.27 28.29 30.26
N LYS A 518 40.15 28.45 29.55
CA LYS A 518 39.44 29.73 29.46
C LYS A 518 38.65 29.91 30.76
N GLN A 519 38.94 30.99 31.50
CA GLN A 519 38.16 31.39 32.66
C GLN A 519 36.66 31.49 32.31
N PRO A 520 35.73 30.98 33.10
CA PRO A 520 34.30 31.10 32.87
C PRO A 520 33.87 32.57 32.99
N LYS A 521 33.32 33.14 31.92
CA LYS A 521 32.65 34.43 31.98
C LYS A 521 31.44 34.31 32.92
N PRO A 522 31.16 35.33 33.77
CA PRO A 522 29.98 35.28 34.64
C PRO A 522 28.70 35.12 33.80
N PRO A 523 27.71 34.35 34.29
CA PRO A 523 26.49 34.14 33.57
C PRO A 523 25.78 35.48 33.34
N LYS A 524 25.64 35.89 32.08
CA LYS A 524 24.73 36.98 31.73
C LYS A 524 23.34 36.50 32.09
N VAL A 525 22.70 37.15 33.07
CA VAL A 525 21.28 37.04 33.34
C VAL A 525 20.55 37.57 32.10
N THR A 526 20.32 36.71 31.12
CA THR A 526 19.47 37.02 29.97
C THR A 526 18.04 36.93 30.46
N GLN A 527 17.38 38.07 30.62
CA GLN A 527 15.91 38.09 30.75
C GLN A 527 15.32 37.25 29.61
N PRO A 528 14.32 36.36 29.92
CA PRO A 528 13.73 35.51 28.89
C PRO A 528 13.17 36.41 27.78
N LYS A 529 13.66 36.24 26.56
CA LYS A 529 13.16 36.96 25.39
C LYS A 529 11.76 36.50 25.14
N VAL A 530 10.76 37.31 25.51
CA VAL A 530 9.35 37.06 25.15
C VAL A 530 9.26 36.99 23.63
N GLY A 531 9.05 35.78 23.13
CA GLY A 531 8.99 35.52 21.69
C GLY A 531 7.62 35.86 21.10
N ARG A 532 7.56 35.98 19.79
CA ARG A 532 6.30 36.14 19.04
C ARG A 532 5.47 34.86 19.12
N ARG A 533 4.15 34.97 19.24
CA ARG A 533 3.25 33.83 19.07
C ARG A 533 2.75 33.81 17.63
N VAL A 534 2.89 32.66 16.96
CA VAL A 534 2.30 32.40 15.65
C VAL A 534 1.22 31.34 15.84
N VAL A 535 0.04 31.58 15.28
CA VAL A 535 -1.10 30.66 15.34
C VAL A 535 -1.55 30.37 13.91
N PHE A 536 -1.59 29.10 13.55
CA PHE A 536 -2.11 28.68 12.27
C PHE A 536 -3.63 28.45 12.37
N ILE A 537 -4.40 29.07 11.50
CA ILE A 537 -5.85 28.89 11.36
C ILE A 537 -6.10 28.26 10.00
N SER A 538 -6.64 27.05 10.02
CA SER A 538 -6.97 26.30 8.80
C SER A 538 -8.20 26.90 8.10
N ASP A 539 -8.22 26.82 6.78
CA ASP A 539 -9.40 27.14 5.96
C ASP A 539 -10.60 26.23 6.30
N TYR A 540 -10.31 25.05 6.84
CA TYR A 540 -11.31 24.04 7.22
C TYR A 540 -11.74 24.14 8.69
N ARG A 541 -11.63 25.33 9.30
CA ARG A 541 -11.91 25.55 10.72
C ARG A 541 -13.35 25.22 11.11
N ASP A 542 -14.31 25.52 10.25
CA ASP A 542 -15.73 25.26 10.55
C ASP A 542 -16.03 23.76 10.59
N TRP A 543 -15.38 22.99 9.72
CA TRP A 543 -15.41 21.52 9.76
C TRP A 543 -14.80 20.98 11.05
N GLN A 544 -13.67 21.56 11.48
CA GLN A 544 -13.03 21.22 12.73
C GLN A 544 -13.97 21.49 13.92
N ARG A 545 -14.65 22.64 13.94
CA ARG A 545 -15.61 23.00 15.02
C ARG A 545 -16.79 22.04 15.05
N ARG A 546 -17.41 21.73 13.90
CA ARG A 546 -18.50 20.77 13.81
C ARG A 546 -18.07 19.39 14.32
N ALA A 547 -16.90 18.92 13.93
CA ALA A 547 -16.36 17.65 14.39
C ALA A 547 -16.11 17.65 15.91
N ILE A 548 -15.57 18.73 16.50
CA ILE A 548 -15.39 18.86 17.96
C ILE A 548 -16.75 18.78 18.67
N LEU A 549 -17.74 19.55 18.22
CA LEU A 549 -19.07 19.53 18.80
C LEU A 549 -19.67 18.13 18.74
N TYR A 550 -19.51 17.43 17.60
CA TYR A 550 -20.01 16.07 17.48
C TYR A 550 -19.36 15.11 18.47
N THR A 551 -18.05 15.26 18.78
CA THR A 551 -17.36 14.40 19.77
C THR A 551 -17.93 14.50 21.19
N THR A 552 -18.71 15.54 21.51
CA THR A 552 -19.36 15.72 22.82
C THR A 552 -20.74 15.04 22.91
N THR A 553 -21.27 14.56 21.79
CA THR A 553 -22.62 13.95 21.75
C THR A 553 -22.59 12.47 22.18
N PRO A 554 -23.70 11.93 22.67
CA PRO A 554 -23.85 10.50 22.94
C PRO A 554 -23.66 9.65 21.66
N ASP A 555 -24.15 10.14 20.51
CA ASP A 555 -24.10 9.46 19.24
C ASP A 555 -22.65 9.17 18.81
N PHE A 556 -21.74 10.10 19.08
CA PHE A 556 -20.31 9.86 18.80
C PHE A 556 -19.77 8.65 19.56
N LYS A 557 -20.21 8.42 20.79
CA LYS A 557 -19.79 7.25 21.59
C LYS A 557 -20.31 5.95 20.98
N LEU A 558 -21.56 5.96 20.48
CA LEU A 558 -22.17 4.81 19.80
C LEU A 558 -21.44 4.52 18.47
N ASP A 559 -21.20 5.54 17.66
CA ASP A 559 -20.46 5.42 16.41
C ASP A 559 -19.05 4.83 16.66
N MET A 560 -18.33 5.35 17.67
CA MET A 560 -16.99 4.84 17.99
C MET A 560 -16.97 3.44 18.60
N ALA A 561 -18.06 3.01 19.24
CA ALA A 561 -18.22 1.62 19.68
C ALA A 561 -18.46 0.70 18.46
N PHE A 562 -19.26 1.16 17.49
CA PHE A 562 -19.51 0.43 16.25
C PHE A 562 -18.23 0.26 15.43
N ARG A 563 -17.26 1.20 15.51
CA ARG A 563 -15.98 1.12 14.81
C ARG A 563 -15.25 -0.23 15.01
N SER A 564 -15.38 -0.84 16.18
CA SER A 564 -14.70 -2.11 16.46
C SER A 564 -15.18 -3.28 15.58
N SER A 565 -16.34 -3.16 14.91
CA SER A 565 -16.87 -4.20 14.02
C SER A 565 -15.96 -4.45 12.82
N ILE A 566 -15.29 -3.41 12.30
CA ILE A 566 -14.40 -3.53 11.12
C ILE A 566 -13.18 -4.42 11.38
N GLU A 567 -12.68 -4.46 12.62
CA GLU A 567 -11.54 -5.30 12.99
C GLU A 567 -11.86 -6.79 12.79
N ARG A 568 -13.10 -7.20 13.04
CA ARG A 568 -13.58 -8.56 12.77
C ARG A 568 -13.66 -8.83 11.26
N THR A 569 -14.17 -7.89 10.50
CA THR A 569 -14.24 -7.99 9.03
C THR A 569 -12.85 -8.13 8.43
N ILE A 570 -11.91 -7.27 8.81
CA ILE A 570 -10.51 -7.35 8.36
C ILE A 570 -9.86 -8.67 8.82
N ALA A 571 -10.11 -9.10 10.06
CA ALA A 571 -9.59 -10.38 10.54
C ALA A 571 -10.12 -11.56 9.71
N CYS A 572 -11.39 -11.55 9.31
CA CYS A 572 -11.96 -12.54 8.40
C CYS A 572 -11.32 -12.49 7.01
N LEU A 573 -11.17 -11.29 6.43
CA LEU A 573 -10.50 -11.11 5.14
C LEU A 573 -9.07 -11.66 5.17
N VAL A 574 -8.30 -11.30 6.19
CA VAL A 574 -6.88 -11.66 6.29
C VAL A 574 -6.68 -13.14 6.64
N ARG A 575 -7.44 -13.68 7.61
CA ARG A 575 -7.23 -15.04 8.13
C ARG A 575 -7.86 -16.12 7.25
N TYR A 576 -9.07 -15.87 6.76
CA TYR A 576 -9.86 -16.90 6.07
C TYR A 576 -9.93 -16.68 4.56
N ASN A 577 -9.92 -15.42 4.11
CA ASN A 577 -10.13 -15.07 2.70
C ASN A 577 -8.85 -14.66 1.95
N GLY A 578 -7.69 -14.71 2.62
CA GLY A 578 -6.40 -14.55 1.96
C GLY A 578 -5.93 -13.15 1.69
N ALA A 579 -6.63 -12.14 2.13
CA ALA A 579 -6.25 -10.75 1.96
C ALA A 579 -4.98 -10.32 2.74
N ARG A 580 -4.09 -11.27 3.07
CA ARG A 580 -2.78 -10.98 3.65
C ARG A 580 -1.73 -10.73 2.57
N HIS A 581 -1.87 -11.34 1.40
CA HIS A 581 -0.90 -11.25 0.31
C HIS A 581 -1.59 -10.87 -0.99
N ALA A 582 -0.96 -9.99 -1.77
CA ALA A 582 -1.40 -9.64 -3.11
C ALA A 582 -1.47 -10.88 -4.01
N SER A 583 -2.42 -10.91 -4.93
CA SER A 583 -2.62 -12.04 -5.85
C SER A 583 -1.56 -12.14 -6.94
N GLY A 584 -0.91 -11.02 -7.27
CA GLY A 584 0.13 -10.89 -8.30
C GLY A 584 1.10 -9.75 -7.97
N TYR A 585 1.68 -9.16 -9.00
CA TYR A 585 2.59 -8.03 -8.92
C TYR A 585 1.90 -6.77 -9.44
N GLY A 586 2.19 -5.62 -8.82
CA GLY A 586 1.61 -4.35 -9.19
C GLY A 586 0.26 -4.06 -8.50
N LEU A 587 -0.10 -2.79 -8.47
CA LEU A 587 -1.28 -2.29 -7.77
C LEU A 587 -2.59 -2.87 -8.31
N LEU A 588 -2.65 -3.23 -9.59
CA LEU A 588 -3.82 -3.87 -10.20
C LEU A 588 -4.13 -5.26 -9.61
N HIS A 589 -3.12 -5.94 -9.05
CA HIS A 589 -3.27 -7.24 -8.40
C HIS A 589 -3.35 -7.15 -6.86
N ALA A 590 -3.25 -5.96 -6.32
CA ALA A 590 -3.43 -5.68 -4.90
C ALA A 590 -4.92 -5.57 -4.56
#